data_4e476d86b6ede99caf1c800ce088d96e
#
_entry.id   4e476d86b6ede99caf1c800ce088d96e
#
_cell.length_a   1.000
_cell.length_b   1.000
_cell.length_c   1.000
_cell.angle_alpha   90.00
_cell.angle_beta   90.00
_cell.angle_gamma   90.00
#
_symmetry.space_group_name_H-M   'P 1'
#
loop_
_entity.id
_entity.type
_entity.pdbx_description
1 polymer ?
#
loop_
_entity_poly.entity_id
_entity_poly.type
_entity_poly.pdbx_seq_one_letter_code
_entity_poly.pdbx_strand_id
1 'polypeptide(L)'
;MKKFVKIFIVSFICFFLAFSLGSYAYVKINIKSNQKPESKLYVAEEKKKDQSMPEEEKSTKKDPIDTLEKAYEQSKRINFLLLGMEDTRTDTIIFLSFDPETKKVDLISIPRDTYLHRKGYNLAEERKINSIYYSHGVNGTVKAVQYVLAEVPIHHYAMIDYSGVEKIVDSIGGVEVNIPFHMRYKDPTSKPPLYINIPKGKQVLDGKKAIQFLRFRKGNGKRVGYEDGDLGRIKAQQEFIKSFINKSLSFRLPIVIKTCFDNVKTNVKFNEMISYGKDAIGINGENLTLVTLPGEGVFKTFKGKTLSYFVYDPLKTKEIMEKIYGVEKKVP
;
A
#
# COMPACT_ATOMS: atom_id res chain seq x y z
N MET A 1 26.74 -1.93 35.05
CA MET A 1 25.80 -1.46 34.00
C MET A 1 26.36 -0.34 33.11
N LYS A 2 26.90 0.78 33.62
CA LYS A 2 27.38 1.91 32.82
C LYS A 2 28.55 1.59 31.85
N LYS A 3 29.46 0.66 32.19
CA LYS A 3 30.56 0.24 31.29
C LYS A 3 30.07 -0.64 30.12
N PHE A 4 29.12 -1.53 30.34
CA PHE A 4 28.55 -2.39 29.30
C PHE A 4 27.78 -1.60 28.24
N VAL A 5 27.02 -0.59 28.66
CA VAL A 5 26.30 0.32 27.78
C VAL A 5 27.25 1.15 26.92
N LYS A 6 28.38 1.63 27.48
CA LYS A 6 29.40 2.36 26.70
C LYS A 6 30.09 1.45 25.66
N ILE A 7 30.44 0.22 26.03
CA ILE A 7 31.08 -0.74 25.10
C ILE A 7 30.08 -1.11 23.98
N PHE A 8 28.81 -1.31 24.31
CA PHE A 8 27.75 -1.59 23.34
C PHE A 8 27.55 -0.42 22.37
N ILE A 9 27.49 0.81 22.86
CA ILE A 9 27.35 2.02 22.02
C ILE A 9 28.59 2.21 21.14
N VAL A 10 29.80 2.02 21.63
CA VAL A 10 31.02 2.13 20.84
C VAL A 10 31.12 1.02 19.79
N SER A 11 30.80 -0.23 20.13
CA SER A 11 30.75 -1.33 19.16
C SER A 11 29.68 -1.11 18.10
N PHE A 12 28.53 -0.55 18.48
CA PHE A 12 27.45 -0.21 17.58
C PHE A 12 27.84 0.92 16.61
N ILE A 13 28.53 1.95 17.10
CA ILE A 13 29.04 3.06 16.26
C ILE A 13 30.19 2.56 15.33
N CYS A 14 31.13 1.74 15.80
CA CYS A 14 32.16 1.16 14.96
C CYS A 14 31.62 0.23 13.88
N PHE A 15 30.59 -0.57 14.19
CA PHE A 15 29.89 -1.41 13.22
C PHE A 15 29.21 -0.56 12.14
N PHE A 16 28.58 0.55 12.53
CA PHE A 16 27.92 1.47 11.58
C PHE A 16 28.92 2.23 10.68
N LEU A 17 30.08 2.62 11.20
CA LEU A 17 31.12 3.29 10.40
C LEU A 17 31.79 2.36 9.40
N ALA A 18 32.03 1.11 9.76
CA ALA A 18 32.60 0.11 8.83
C ALA A 18 31.58 -0.28 7.72
N PHE A 19 30.27 -0.26 8.05
CA PHE A 19 29.21 -0.63 7.12
C PHE A 19 28.85 0.48 6.13
N SER A 20 28.95 1.75 6.52
CA SER A 20 28.66 2.91 5.65
C SER A 20 29.69 3.06 4.52
N LEU A 21 30.95 2.68 4.72
CA LEU A 21 32.01 2.71 3.70
C LEU A 21 31.85 1.57 2.65
N GLY A 22 31.37 0.40 3.06
CA GLY A 22 31.11 -0.73 2.15
C GLY A 22 29.91 -0.52 1.22
N SER A 23 28.88 0.14 1.71
CA SER A 23 27.64 0.37 0.97
C SER A 23 27.79 1.39 -0.15
N TYR A 24 28.62 2.42 0.04
CA TYR A 24 28.86 3.45 -0.97
C TYR A 24 29.58 2.89 -2.22
N ALA A 25 30.48 1.92 -2.04
CA ALA A 25 31.20 1.27 -3.15
C ALA A 25 30.29 0.33 -3.96
N TYR A 26 29.35 -0.35 -3.30
CA TYR A 26 28.46 -1.33 -3.95
C TYR A 26 27.36 -0.67 -4.81
N VAL A 27 26.81 0.45 -4.36
CA VAL A 27 25.76 1.19 -5.11
C VAL A 27 26.30 1.77 -6.42
N LYS A 28 27.58 2.15 -6.47
CA LYS A 28 28.21 2.72 -7.68
C LYS A 28 28.44 1.69 -8.79
N ILE A 29 28.43 0.40 -8.48
CA ILE A 29 28.78 -0.70 -9.42
C ILE A 29 27.54 -1.29 -10.10
N ASN A 30 26.33 -1.19 -9.52
CA ASN A 30 25.15 -1.95 -9.97
C ASN A 30 23.99 -1.16 -10.63
N ILE A 31 24.19 0.13 -10.98
CA ILE A 31 23.17 0.89 -11.74
C ILE A 31 23.43 0.72 -13.27
N LYS A 32 23.50 -0.51 -13.75
CA LYS A 32 23.34 -0.84 -15.17
C LYS A 32 22.74 -2.23 -15.31
N SER A 33 21.43 -2.32 -15.30
CA SER A 33 20.76 -3.49 -15.87
C SER A 33 19.43 -3.06 -16.48
N ASN A 34 19.37 -3.20 -17.78
CA ASN A 34 18.24 -2.98 -18.66
C ASN A 34 17.01 -3.79 -18.23
N GLN A 35 15.86 -3.15 -18.11
CA GLN A 35 14.57 -3.83 -18.33
C GLN A 35 13.71 -2.99 -19.26
N LYS A 36 13.53 -3.45 -20.50
CA LYS A 36 12.45 -3.00 -21.39
C LYS A 36 11.11 -3.48 -20.84
N PRO A 37 10.07 -2.67 -20.77
CA PRO A 37 8.76 -3.10 -20.31
C PRO A 37 8.01 -3.88 -21.39
N GLU A 38 7.58 -5.08 -21.07
CA GLU A 38 6.53 -5.79 -21.83
C GLU A 38 5.15 -5.26 -21.39
N SER A 39 4.65 -4.23 -22.06
CA SER A 39 3.46 -3.47 -21.66
C SER A 39 2.12 -3.97 -22.24
N LYS A 40 1.96 -5.26 -22.59
CA LYS A 40 0.76 -5.72 -23.35
C LYS A 40 -0.09 -6.80 -22.68
N LEU A 41 -0.13 -6.89 -21.33
CA LEU A 41 -0.92 -7.93 -20.67
C LEU A 41 -2.37 -7.52 -20.35
N TYR A 42 -2.66 -6.24 -20.29
CA TYR A 42 -3.97 -5.70 -19.87
C TYR A 42 -4.68 -5.01 -21.03
N VAL A 43 -5.99 -5.25 -21.17
CA VAL A 43 -6.84 -4.64 -22.19
C VAL A 43 -7.83 -3.72 -21.50
N ALA A 44 -7.73 -2.42 -21.77
CA ALA A 44 -8.73 -1.45 -21.36
C ALA A 44 -9.93 -1.53 -22.33
N GLU A 45 -11.15 -1.31 -21.83
CA GLU A 45 -12.28 -1.02 -22.72
C GLU A 45 -12.12 0.40 -23.25
N GLU A 46 -11.46 0.57 -24.40
CA GLU A 46 -11.30 1.86 -25.04
C GLU A 46 -12.59 2.34 -25.70
N LYS A 47 -12.99 3.56 -25.36
CA LYS A 47 -13.71 4.43 -26.30
C LYS A 47 -12.67 5.08 -27.21
N LYS A 48 -12.66 4.67 -28.48
CA LYS A 48 -11.78 5.22 -29.52
C LYS A 48 -11.87 6.74 -29.59
N LYS A 49 -10.72 7.41 -29.51
CA LYS A 49 -10.43 8.66 -30.24
C LYS A 49 -8.97 8.66 -30.66
N ASP A 50 -8.83 8.71 -31.95
CA ASP A 50 -7.61 8.84 -32.74
C ASP A 50 -7.00 10.22 -32.56
N GLN A 51 -5.67 10.31 -32.33
CA GLN A 51 -4.87 11.43 -32.81
C GLN A 51 -3.37 11.17 -32.63
N SER A 52 -2.66 11.29 -33.73
CA SER A 52 -1.20 11.26 -33.93
C SER A 52 -0.49 12.46 -33.33
N MET A 53 0.72 12.28 -32.78
CA MET A 53 1.63 13.35 -32.39
C MET A 53 3.02 13.22 -33.02
N PRO A 54 3.68 14.34 -33.37
CA PRO A 54 5.02 14.38 -33.96
C PRO A 54 6.14 14.37 -32.91
N GLU A 55 7.30 13.86 -33.31
CA GLU A 55 8.58 13.91 -32.59
C GLU A 55 9.17 15.34 -32.55
N GLU A 56 9.77 15.74 -31.41
CA GLU A 56 10.65 16.89 -31.33
C GLU A 56 11.84 16.72 -30.36
N GLU A 57 12.91 17.45 -30.64
CA GLU A 57 14.32 17.32 -30.30
C GLU A 57 14.71 17.70 -28.84
N LYS A 58 15.87 17.20 -28.40
CA LYS A 58 16.49 17.41 -27.07
C LYS A 58 17.06 18.81 -26.87
N SER A 59 16.75 19.43 -25.72
CA SER A 59 17.43 20.60 -25.17
C SER A 59 17.57 20.49 -23.65
N THR A 60 18.76 20.82 -23.16
CA THR A 60 19.18 20.70 -21.74
C THR A 60 18.85 21.95 -20.96
N LYS A 61 17.58 22.16 -20.60
CA LYS A 61 17.09 22.93 -19.46
C LYS A 61 16.22 21.97 -18.67
N LYS A 62 16.16 22.07 -17.32
CA LYS A 62 15.16 21.30 -16.56
C LYS A 62 13.80 21.67 -17.14
N ASP A 63 13.32 20.82 -18.05
CA ASP A 63 12.03 20.98 -18.67
C ASP A 63 10.95 20.93 -17.58
N PRO A 64 9.90 21.75 -17.67
CA PRO A 64 8.78 21.68 -16.74
C PRO A 64 8.26 20.24 -16.69
N ILE A 65 7.92 19.78 -15.49
CA ILE A 65 7.31 18.45 -15.27
C ILE A 65 5.89 18.52 -15.81
N ASP A 66 5.74 18.25 -17.11
CA ASP A 66 4.47 18.36 -17.83
C ASP A 66 3.79 17.02 -18.06
N THR A 67 4.47 15.92 -17.78
CA THR A 67 3.93 14.56 -17.90
C THR A 67 4.23 13.72 -16.66
N LEU A 68 3.36 12.73 -16.39
CA LEU A 68 3.58 11.76 -15.30
C LEU A 68 4.87 10.96 -15.48
N GLU A 69 5.22 10.59 -16.70
CA GLU A 69 6.44 9.83 -17.00
C GLU A 69 7.69 10.59 -16.54
N LYS A 70 7.82 11.86 -16.94
CA LYS A 70 8.90 12.74 -16.47
C LYS A 70 8.86 12.94 -14.96
N ALA A 71 7.66 13.09 -14.39
CA ALA A 71 7.48 13.24 -12.95
C ALA A 71 7.98 12.00 -12.20
N TYR A 72 7.71 10.81 -12.71
CA TYR A 72 8.20 9.56 -12.10
C TYR A 72 9.73 9.44 -12.18
N GLU A 73 10.32 9.77 -13.32
CA GLU A 73 11.78 9.70 -13.53
C GLU A 73 12.56 10.69 -12.63
N GLN A 74 12.00 11.87 -12.38
CA GLN A 74 12.66 12.91 -11.57
C GLN A 74 12.33 12.80 -10.08
N SER A 75 11.37 11.96 -9.71
CA SER A 75 10.91 11.82 -8.34
C SER A 75 11.89 11.03 -7.48
N LYS A 76 12.10 11.48 -6.23
CA LYS A 76 12.81 10.74 -5.19
C LYS A 76 11.87 9.91 -4.31
N ARG A 77 10.60 9.86 -4.66
CA ARG A 77 9.59 9.10 -3.90
C ARG A 77 9.88 7.60 -3.96
N ILE A 78 9.70 6.95 -2.83
CA ILE A 78 9.84 5.52 -2.68
C ILE A 78 8.45 4.91 -2.63
N ASN A 79 8.16 4.03 -3.59
CA ASN A 79 6.84 3.46 -3.79
C ASN A 79 6.78 2.01 -3.35
N PHE A 80 5.81 1.69 -2.51
CA PHE A 80 5.56 0.36 -1.97
C PHE A 80 4.18 -0.13 -2.38
N LEU A 81 4.08 -1.41 -2.67
CA LEU A 81 2.80 -2.12 -2.76
C LEU A 81 2.61 -2.96 -1.50
N LEU A 82 1.64 -2.57 -0.68
CA LEU A 82 1.28 -3.29 0.54
C LEU A 82 0.12 -4.24 0.24
N LEU A 83 0.31 -5.53 0.54
CA LEU A 83 -0.65 -6.59 0.26
C LEU A 83 -1.02 -7.33 1.55
N GLY A 84 -2.29 -7.25 1.94
CA GLY A 84 -2.87 -8.08 2.99
C GLY A 84 -3.38 -9.39 2.38
N MET A 85 -2.84 -10.49 2.85
CA MET A 85 -3.10 -11.82 2.30
C MET A 85 -4.18 -12.55 3.10
N GLU A 86 -5.15 -13.15 2.38
CA GLU A 86 -6.03 -14.19 2.90
C GLU A 86 -5.88 -15.41 1.98
N ASP A 87 -5.18 -16.42 2.47
CA ASP A 87 -4.76 -17.59 1.68
C ASP A 87 -4.01 -17.18 0.39
N THR A 88 -4.63 -17.42 -0.77
CA THR A 88 -4.06 -17.15 -2.09
C THR A 88 -4.58 -15.87 -2.75
N ARG A 89 -5.31 -15.03 -2.01
CA ARG A 89 -5.89 -13.77 -2.52
C ARG A 89 -5.37 -12.56 -1.76
N THR A 90 -5.28 -11.45 -2.48
CA THR A 90 -4.95 -10.15 -1.88
C THR A 90 -6.23 -9.43 -1.48
N ASP A 91 -6.61 -9.51 -0.21
CA ASP A 91 -7.84 -8.88 0.28
C ASP A 91 -7.66 -7.41 0.64
N THR A 92 -6.41 -7.00 0.84
CA THR A 92 -6.02 -5.60 1.00
C THR A 92 -4.93 -5.27 -0.02
N ILE A 93 -5.11 -4.21 -0.79
CA ILE A 93 -4.17 -3.72 -1.78
C ILE A 93 -4.02 -2.22 -1.56
N ILE A 94 -2.84 -1.78 -1.10
CA ILE A 94 -2.56 -0.36 -0.85
C ILE A 94 -1.26 0.01 -1.56
N PHE A 95 -1.33 1.02 -2.42
CA PHE A 95 -0.15 1.71 -2.91
C PHE A 95 0.25 2.77 -1.89
N LEU A 96 1.52 2.78 -1.51
CA LEU A 96 2.12 3.77 -0.61
C LEU A 96 3.27 4.46 -1.33
N SER A 97 3.22 5.78 -1.39
CA SER A 97 4.29 6.62 -1.93
C SER A 97 4.85 7.52 -0.83
N PHE A 98 6.10 7.34 -0.49
CA PHE A 98 6.82 8.10 0.53
C PHE A 98 7.81 9.06 -0.10
N ASP A 99 7.73 10.31 0.27
CA ASP A 99 8.70 11.34 -0.10
C ASP A 99 9.65 11.60 1.10
N PRO A 100 10.92 11.18 1.02
CA PRO A 100 11.87 11.34 2.13
C PRO A 100 12.27 12.80 2.39
N GLU A 101 12.15 13.69 1.40
CA GLU A 101 12.53 15.10 1.54
C GLU A 101 11.44 15.89 2.25
N THR A 102 10.19 15.76 1.80
CA THR A 102 9.05 16.50 2.37
C THR A 102 8.35 15.75 3.49
N LYS A 103 8.73 14.50 3.76
CA LYS A 103 8.09 13.60 4.72
C LYS A 103 6.61 13.27 4.40
N LYS A 104 6.13 13.59 3.21
CA LYS A 104 4.77 13.26 2.78
C LYS A 104 4.63 11.78 2.47
N VAL A 105 3.51 11.22 2.88
CA VAL A 105 3.13 9.83 2.63
C VAL A 105 1.73 9.81 2.02
N ASP A 106 1.64 9.34 0.79
CA ASP A 106 0.36 9.19 0.09
C ASP A 106 0.01 7.70 0.01
N LEU A 107 -1.19 7.35 0.48
CA LEU A 107 -1.71 5.99 0.44
C LEU A 107 -2.96 5.94 -0.45
N ILE A 108 -2.96 5.04 -1.43
CA ILE A 108 -4.10 4.78 -2.29
C ILE A 108 -4.60 3.36 -2.02
N SER A 109 -5.79 3.25 -1.42
CA SER A 109 -6.46 1.96 -1.22
C SER A 109 -7.13 1.53 -2.53
N ILE A 110 -6.78 0.35 -3.03
CA ILE A 110 -7.31 -0.23 -4.26
C ILE A 110 -8.32 -1.31 -3.86
N PRO A 111 -9.62 -1.15 -4.20
CA PRO A 111 -10.62 -2.15 -3.89
C PRO A 111 -10.27 -3.51 -4.50
N ARG A 112 -10.34 -4.58 -3.70
CA ARG A 112 -9.99 -5.94 -4.14
C ARG A 112 -10.82 -6.45 -5.32
N ASP A 113 -12.02 -5.91 -5.47
CA ASP A 113 -12.96 -6.25 -6.54
C ASP A 113 -12.79 -5.38 -7.79
N THR A 114 -11.69 -4.58 -7.88
CA THR A 114 -11.40 -3.75 -9.06
C THR A 114 -11.38 -4.61 -10.32
N TYR A 115 -12.23 -4.22 -11.28
CA TYR A 115 -12.35 -4.89 -12.56
C TYR A 115 -11.10 -4.70 -13.39
N LEU A 116 -10.48 -5.82 -13.80
CA LEU A 116 -9.32 -5.81 -14.67
C LEU A 116 -9.36 -7.02 -15.59
N HIS A 117 -9.66 -6.77 -16.87
CA HIS A 117 -9.71 -7.83 -17.86
C HIS A 117 -8.30 -8.21 -18.33
N ARG A 118 -7.99 -9.49 -18.28
CA ARG A 118 -6.74 -10.08 -18.78
C ARG A 118 -7.05 -11.06 -19.92
N LYS A 119 -6.25 -11.03 -20.97
CA LYS A 119 -6.39 -11.98 -22.10
C LYS A 119 -6.24 -13.42 -21.60
N GLY A 120 -7.21 -14.27 -21.93
CA GLY A 120 -7.24 -15.68 -21.48
C GLY A 120 -7.96 -15.93 -20.16
N TYR A 121 -8.20 -14.90 -19.33
CA TYR A 121 -8.87 -15.01 -18.03
C TYR A 121 -10.33 -14.55 -18.16
N ASN A 122 -11.21 -15.48 -18.51
CA ASN A 122 -12.57 -15.16 -18.93
C ASN A 122 -13.66 -15.50 -17.91
N LEU A 123 -13.30 -16.15 -16.79
CA LEU A 123 -14.26 -16.41 -15.71
C LEU A 123 -14.55 -15.12 -14.93
N ALA A 124 -15.74 -15.05 -14.36
CA ALA A 124 -16.18 -13.86 -13.62
C ALA A 124 -15.21 -13.50 -12.48
N GLU A 125 -14.76 -14.48 -11.70
CA GLU A 125 -13.84 -14.28 -10.57
C GLU A 125 -12.44 -13.83 -11.01
N GLU A 126 -12.00 -14.29 -12.18
CA GLU A 126 -10.67 -13.96 -12.72
C GLU A 126 -10.52 -12.51 -13.15
N ARG A 127 -11.64 -11.79 -13.31
CA ARG A 127 -11.68 -10.38 -13.70
C ARG A 127 -11.55 -9.40 -12.54
N LYS A 128 -11.25 -9.89 -11.34
CA LYS A 128 -10.95 -9.06 -10.17
C LYS A 128 -9.45 -8.95 -9.94
N ILE A 129 -8.96 -7.78 -9.55
CA ILE A 129 -7.53 -7.56 -9.32
C ILE A 129 -6.96 -8.51 -8.26
N ASN A 130 -7.74 -8.86 -7.23
CA ASN A 130 -7.30 -9.77 -6.17
C ASN A 130 -7.06 -11.22 -6.62
N SER A 131 -7.56 -11.61 -7.79
CA SER A 131 -7.33 -12.95 -8.36
C SER A 131 -5.98 -13.07 -9.07
N ILE A 132 -5.32 -11.95 -9.34
CA ILE A 132 -4.08 -11.93 -10.12
C ILE A 132 -2.95 -12.60 -9.36
N TYR A 133 -2.90 -12.42 -8.04
CA TYR A 133 -1.87 -13.05 -7.22
C TYR A 133 -1.86 -14.57 -7.35
N TYR A 134 -3.02 -15.22 -7.37
CA TYR A 134 -3.12 -16.66 -7.52
C TYR A 134 -2.46 -17.17 -8.82
N SER A 135 -2.64 -16.45 -9.92
CA SER A 135 -2.17 -16.88 -11.25
C SER A 135 -0.79 -16.36 -11.63
N HIS A 136 -0.38 -15.19 -11.13
CA HIS A 136 0.84 -14.50 -11.55
C HIS A 136 1.73 -14.04 -10.39
N GLY A 137 1.39 -14.41 -9.16
CA GLY A 137 2.14 -14.03 -7.97
C GLY A 137 2.22 -12.50 -7.75
N VAL A 138 3.21 -12.12 -6.95
CA VAL A 138 3.42 -10.71 -6.60
C VAL A 138 3.78 -9.84 -7.81
N ASN A 139 4.60 -10.36 -8.73
CA ASN A 139 5.01 -9.60 -9.92
C ASN A 139 3.84 -9.25 -10.83
N GLY A 140 2.89 -10.18 -11.01
CA GLY A 140 1.66 -9.90 -11.75
C GLY A 140 0.78 -8.87 -11.04
N THR A 141 0.69 -8.95 -9.71
CA THR A 141 -0.06 -7.97 -8.91
C THR A 141 0.57 -6.58 -8.99
N VAL A 142 1.91 -6.48 -8.92
CA VAL A 142 2.64 -5.21 -9.11
C VAL A 142 2.30 -4.60 -10.48
N LYS A 143 2.44 -5.36 -11.57
CA LYS A 143 2.11 -4.88 -12.93
C LYS A 143 0.65 -4.42 -13.04
N ALA A 144 -0.28 -5.14 -12.42
CA ALA A 144 -1.69 -4.77 -12.41
C ALA A 144 -1.94 -3.44 -11.70
N VAL A 145 -1.29 -3.22 -10.57
CA VAL A 145 -1.41 -1.96 -9.82
C VAL A 145 -0.73 -0.81 -10.56
N GLN A 146 0.44 -1.03 -11.17
CA GLN A 146 1.09 -0.04 -12.03
C GLN A 146 0.16 0.43 -13.13
N TYR A 147 -0.45 -0.51 -13.87
CA TYR A 147 -1.43 -0.21 -14.90
C TYR A 147 -2.62 0.62 -14.40
N VAL A 148 -3.21 0.22 -13.26
CA VAL A 148 -4.35 0.94 -12.66
C VAL A 148 -3.96 2.36 -12.22
N LEU A 149 -2.72 2.57 -11.76
CA LEU A 149 -2.21 3.85 -11.25
C LEU A 149 -1.35 4.60 -12.27
N ALA A 150 -1.74 4.57 -13.56
CA ALA A 150 -1.09 5.31 -14.64
C ALA A 150 0.42 5.03 -14.75
N GLU A 151 0.78 3.75 -14.74
CA GLU A 151 2.14 3.21 -14.93
C GLU A 151 3.16 3.67 -13.87
N VAL A 152 2.69 3.99 -12.65
CA VAL A 152 3.56 4.41 -11.56
C VAL A 152 4.63 3.35 -11.24
N PRO A 153 5.92 3.73 -11.09
CA PRO A 153 6.94 2.77 -10.69
C PRO A 153 6.67 2.26 -9.26
N ILE A 154 6.69 0.95 -9.06
CA ILE A 154 6.61 0.31 -7.74
C ILE A 154 7.98 -0.30 -7.44
N HIS A 155 8.68 0.25 -6.44
CA HIS A 155 10.05 -0.13 -6.10
C HIS A 155 10.07 -1.37 -5.21
N HIS A 156 9.13 -1.43 -4.26
CA HIS A 156 9.08 -2.48 -3.26
C HIS A 156 7.66 -3.01 -3.08
N TYR A 157 7.58 -4.24 -2.58
CA TYR A 157 6.32 -4.80 -2.09
C TYR A 157 6.49 -5.30 -0.66
N ALA A 158 5.40 -5.33 0.07
CA ALA A 158 5.31 -5.93 1.40
C ALA A 158 4.00 -6.73 1.49
N MET A 159 4.11 -8.02 1.80
CA MET A 159 2.99 -8.93 1.93
C MET A 159 2.89 -9.41 3.36
N ILE A 160 1.73 -9.26 3.95
CA ILE A 160 1.47 -9.62 5.34
C ILE A 160 0.16 -10.40 5.46
N ASP A 161 0.16 -11.41 6.31
CA ASP A 161 -1.05 -12.13 6.73
C ASP A 161 -1.57 -11.60 8.08
N TYR A 162 -2.69 -12.13 8.53
CA TYR A 162 -3.29 -11.74 9.81
C TYR A 162 -2.35 -11.98 11.00
N SER A 163 -1.58 -13.08 10.99
CA SER A 163 -0.62 -13.38 12.06
C SER A 163 0.50 -12.35 12.13
N GLY A 164 0.99 -11.89 10.98
CA GLY A 164 1.98 -10.83 10.89
C GLY A 164 1.44 -9.49 11.42
N VAL A 165 0.21 -9.12 11.05
CA VAL A 165 -0.45 -7.91 11.58
C VAL A 165 -0.59 -7.98 13.10
N GLU A 166 -1.05 -9.13 13.64
CA GLU A 166 -1.17 -9.37 15.08
C GLU A 166 0.15 -9.09 15.80
N LYS A 167 1.23 -9.72 15.36
CA LYS A 167 2.56 -9.57 15.96
C LYS A 167 3.12 -8.15 15.87
N ILE A 168 2.91 -7.47 14.74
CA ILE A 168 3.38 -6.09 14.57
C ILE A 168 2.62 -5.15 15.53
N VAL A 169 1.30 -5.28 15.62
CA VAL A 169 0.48 -4.48 16.54
C VAL A 169 0.87 -4.75 17.99
N ASP A 170 1.07 -6.01 18.37
CA ASP A 170 1.47 -6.39 19.73
C ASP A 170 2.87 -5.86 20.07
N SER A 171 3.79 -5.84 19.09
CA SER A 171 5.16 -5.34 19.30
C SER A 171 5.23 -3.87 19.71
N ILE A 172 4.23 -3.09 19.34
CA ILE A 172 4.08 -1.68 19.74
C ILE A 172 3.17 -1.50 20.96
N GLY A 173 2.68 -2.59 21.56
CA GLY A 173 1.74 -2.56 22.69
C GLY A 173 0.35 -2.08 22.30
N GLY A 174 -0.15 -2.50 21.13
CA GLY A 174 -1.48 -2.22 20.63
C GLY A 174 -1.63 -0.84 19.97
N VAL A 175 -2.78 -0.58 19.38
CA VAL A 175 -3.13 0.67 18.69
C VAL A 175 -4.37 1.28 19.34
N GLU A 176 -4.30 2.56 19.70
CA GLU A 176 -5.42 3.30 20.25
C GLU A 176 -6.37 3.74 19.13
N VAL A 177 -7.65 3.40 19.28
CA VAL A 177 -8.72 3.80 18.37
C VAL A 177 -10.00 4.16 19.11
N ASN A 178 -10.83 5.00 18.51
CA ASN A 178 -12.17 5.28 19.00
C ASN A 178 -13.19 4.42 18.24
N ILE A 179 -13.81 3.46 18.92
CA ILE A 179 -14.79 2.55 18.37
C ILE A 179 -16.15 3.25 18.32
N PRO A 180 -16.73 3.52 17.14
CA PRO A 180 -17.92 4.38 17.02
C PRO A 180 -19.20 3.74 17.58
N PHE A 181 -19.28 2.41 17.58
CA PHE A 181 -20.38 1.63 18.13
C PHE A 181 -19.92 0.25 18.55
N HIS A 182 -20.74 -0.50 19.31
CA HIS A 182 -20.39 -1.86 19.70
C HIS A 182 -20.34 -2.80 18.49
N MET A 183 -19.15 -3.24 18.10
CA MET A 183 -18.93 -4.14 16.97
C MET A 183 -19.16 -5.59 17.40
N ARG A 184 -20.23 -6.20 16.90
CA ARG A 184 -20.57 -7.62 17.13
C ARG A 184 -20.77 -8.34 15.81
N TYR A 185 -19.96 -9.38 15.57
CA TYR A 185 -20.08 -10.24 14.41
C TYR A 185 -19.64 -11.66 14.74
N LYS A 186 -20.39 -12.64 14.25
CA LYS A 186 -20.09 -14.06 14.43
C LYS A 186 -20.20 -14.76 13.08
N ASP A 187 -19.10 -15.35 12.63
CA ASP A 187 -19.04 -16.20 11.45
C ASP A 187 -18.26 -17.47 11.78
N PRO A 188 -18.96 -18.55 12.16
CA PRO A 188 -18.32 -19.84 12.45
C PRO A 188 -17.86 -20.57 11.19
N THR A 189 -18.27 -20.12 9.99
CA THR A 189 -17.96 -20.77 8.71
C THR A 189 -16.70 -20.26 8.07
N SER A 190 -16.21 -19.08 8.49
CA SER A 190 -14.91 -18.55 8.04
C SER A 190 -13.77 -19.41 8.54
N LYS A 191 -12.66 -19.43 7.83
CA LYS A 191 -11.44 -20.19 8.20
C LYS A 191 -10.27 -19.22 8.40
N PRO A 192 -9.80 -19.02 9.64
CA PRO A 192 -10.38 -19.49 10.92
C PRO A 192 -11.73 -18.80 11.24
N PRO A 193 -12.56 -19.41 12.14
CA PRO A 193 -13.82 -18.79 12.57
C PRO A 193 -13.63 -17.37 13.09
N LEU A 194 -14.51 -16.47 12.72
CA LEU A 194 -14.40 -15.06 13.09
C LEU A 194 -15.46 -14.67 14.13
N TYR A 195 -14.97 -14.23 15.28
CA TYR A 195 -15.80 -13.74 16.38
C TYR A 195 -15.33 -12.34 16.74
N ILE A 196 -16.15 -11.34 16.47
CA ILE A 196 -15.88 -9.93 16.78
C ILE A 196 -16.77 -9.51 17.94
N ASN A 197 -16.16 -8.96 18.99
CA ASN A 197 -16.85 -8.36 20.11
C ASN A 197 -15.98 -7.23 20.68
N ILE A 198 -16.17 -6.02 20.13
CA ILE A 198 -15.40 -4.83 20.51
C ILE A 198 -16.38 -3.77 20.99
N PRO A 199 -16.39 -3.42 22.28
CA PRO A 199 -17.28 -2.39 22.84
C PRO A 199 -17.00 -1.01 22.21
N LYS A 200 -18.03 -0.14 22.22
CA LYS A 200 -17.92 1.27 21.84
C LYS A 200 -16.96 2.01 22.77
N GLY A 201 -16.27 3.01 22.24
CA GLY A 201 -15.44 3.95 22.97
C GLY A 201 -13.95 3.87 22.64
N LYS A 202 -13.17 4.69 23.31
CA LYS A 202 -11.72 4.77 23.15
C LYS A 202 -11.05 3.57 23.78
N GLN A 203 -10.26 2.82 23.00
CA GLN A 203 -9.62 1.58 23.45
C GLN A 203 -8.25 1.42 22.79
N VAL A 204 -7.36 0.70 23.49
CA VAL A 204 -6.12 0.18 22.90
C VAL A 204 -6.40 -1.24 22.43
N LEU A 205 -6.37 -1.46 21.12
CA LEU A 205 -6.56 -2.76 20.52
C LEU A 205 -5.22 -3.51 20.47
N ASP A 206 -5.16 -4.69 21.07
CA ASP A 206 -4.10 -5.67 20.83
C ASP A 206 -4.18 -6.21 19.40
N GLY A 207 -3.22 -7.04 18.98
CA GLY A 207 -3.16 -7.56 17.63
C GLY A 207 -4.42 -8.32 17.22
N LYS A 208 -4.99 -9.16 18.10
CA LYS A 208 -6.22 -9.91 17.84
C LYS A 208 -7.42 -9.00 17.62
N LYS A 209 -7.61 -8.03 18.51
CA LYS A 209 -8.70 -7.05 18.39
C LYS A 209 -8.49 -6.11 17.20
N ALA A 210 -7.25 -5.77 16.87
CA ALA A 210 -6.92 -4.98 15.68
C ALA A 210 -7.38 -5.69 14.40
N ILE A 211 -7.11 -6.99 14.28
CA ILE A 211 -7.60 -7.79 13.15
C ILE A 211 -9.13 -7.85 13.13
N GLN A 212 -9.78 -8.07 14.26
CA GLN A 212 -11.23 -8.05 14.36
C GLN A 212 -11.80 -6.69 13.89
N PHE A 213 -11.21 -5.59 14.35
CA PHE A 213 -11.58 -4.22 13.99
C PHE A 213 -11.43 -3.97 12.47
N LEU A 214 -10.28 -4.32 11.91
CA LEU A 214 -9.99 -4.12 10.48
C LEU A 214 -10.88 -5.00 9.56
N ARG A 215 -11.29 -6.19 10.03
CA ARG A 215 -12.18 -7.10 9.31
C ARG A 215 -13.65 -6.78 9.50
N PHE A 216 -14.03 -5.97 10.49
CA PHE A 216 -15.42 -5.66 10.74
C PHE A 216 -16.03 -4.86 9.60
N ARG A 217 -17.10 -5.38 9.00
CA ARG A 217 -17.87 -4.71 7.94
C ARG A 217 -19.28 -4.37 8.37
N LYS A 218 -19.97 -5.37 8.94
CA LYS A 218 -21.32 -5.26 9.48
C LYS A 218 -21.55 -6.35 10.51
N GLY A 219 -22.45 -6.12 11.44
CA GLY A 219 -22.89 -7.13 12.40
C GLY A 219 -23.90 -8.12 11.81
N ASN A 220 -24.23 -9.17 12.58
CA ASN A 220 -25.22 -10.18 12.19
C ASN A 220 -26.67 -9.66 12.26
N GLY A 221 -26.92 -8.54 12.97
CA GLY A 221 -28.25 -7.94 13.11
C GLY A 221 -28.58 -6.93 12.00
N LYS A 222 -29.86 -6.67 11.81
CA LYS A 222 -30.33 -5.57 10.97
C LYS A 222 -29.86 -4.25 11.61
N ARG A 223 -29.16 -3.38 10.85
CA ARG A 223 -28.67 -2.05 11.27
C ARG A 223 -27.45 -2.03 12.22
N VAL A 224 -26.65 -3.09 12.30
CA VAL A 224 -25.38 -3.06 13.03
C VAL A 224 -24.24 -2.86 12.04
N GLY A 225 -23.66 -1.67 11.99
CA GLY A 225 -22.56 -1.32 11.07
C GLY A 225 -22.29 0.18 11.10
N TYR A 226 -21.41 0.61 10.21
CA TYR A 226 -21.15 2.02 10.01
C TYR A 226 -22.35 2.71 9.34
N GLU A 227 -22.75 3.89 9.83
CA GLU A 227 -23.87 4.66 9.28
C GLU A 227 -23.64 4.96 7.79
N ASP A 228 -22.42 5.35 7.41
CA ASP A 228 -21.99 5.59 6.03
C ASP A 228 -21.65 4.28 5.28
N GLY A 229 -22.00 3.11 5.80
CA GLY A 229 -21.71 1.82 5.20
C GLY A 229 -20.19 1.59 5.00
N ASP A 230 -19.78 1.35 3.75
CA ASP A 230 -18.37 1.06 3.43
C ASP A 230 -17.44 2.27 3.63
N LEU A 231 -17.94 3.48 3.42
CA LEU A 231 -17.18 4.71 3.65
C LEU A 231 -16.81 4.89 5.13
N GLY A 232 -17.72 4.58 6.05
CA GLY A 232 -17.44 4.60 7.49
C GLY A 232 -16.37 3.59 7.89
N ARG A 233 -16.38 2.40 7.28
CA ARG A 233 -15.31 1.41 7.46
C ARG A 233 -13.96 1.93 6.99
N ILE A 234 -13.89 2.52 5.81
CA ILE A 234 -12.66 3.09 5.25
C ILE A 234 -12.10 4.18 6.19
N LYS A 235 -12.96 5.09 6.66
CA LYS A 235 -12.56 6.12 7.64
C LYS A 235 -11.97 5.50 8.91
N ALA A 236 -12.61 4.49 9.45
CA ALA A 236 -12.12 3.80 10.65
C ALA A 236 -10.78 3.10 10.43
N GLN A 237 -10.58 2.45 9.30
CA GLN A 237 -9.30 1.85 8.90
C GLN A 237 -8.21 2.91 8.73
N GLN A 238 -8.54 4.07 8.15
CA GLN A 238 -7.62 5.19 8.02
C GLN A 238 -7.18 5.75 9.37
N GLU A 239 -8.10 5.93 10.33
CA GLU A 239 -7.78 6.36 11.70
C GLU A 239 -6.89 5.33 12.41
N PHE A 240 -7.13 4.04 12.22
CA PHE A 240 -6.26 2.99 12.73
C PHE A 240 -4.85 3.11 12.16
N ILE A 241 -4.70 3.31 10.85
CA ILE A 241 -3.40 3.47 10.18
C ILE A 241 -2.67 4.69 10.73
N LYS A 242 -3.34 5.83 10.88
CA LYS A 242 -2.74 7.04 11.48
C LYS A 242 -2.24 6.80 12.89
N SER A 243 -3.05 6.19 13.75
CA SER A 243 -2.67 5.87 15.13
C SER A 243 -1.52 4.86 15.18
N PHE A 244 -1.53 3.87 14.31
CA PHE A 244 -0.44 2.89 14.17
C PHE A 244 0.88 3.58 13.79
N ILE A 245 0.87 4.43 12.77
CA ILE A 245 2.07 5.15 12.30
C ILE A 245 2.62 6.05 13.40
N ASN A 246 1.78 6.87 14.04
CA ASN A 246 2.19 7.74 15.12
C ASN A 246 2.88 6.98 16.28
N LYS A 247 2.38 5.80 16.61
CA LYS A 247 2.94 4.96 17.66
C LYS A 247 4.20 4.22 17.25
N SER A 248 4.26 3.77 15.99
CA SER A 248 5.36 3.00 15.42
C SER A 248 6.61 3.83 15.20
N LEU A 249 6.47 5.06 14.72
CA LEU A 249 7.57 6.00 14.41
C LEU A 249 8.08 6.73 15.65
N SER A 250 7.94 6.13 16.82
CA SER A 250 8.47 6.58 18.11
C SER A 250 9.77 5.81 18.47
N PHE A 251 10.13 5.83 19.76
CA PHE A 251 11.22 5.01 20.30
C PHE A 251 11.04 3.49 20.05
N ARG A 252 9.87 3.04 19.59
CA ARG A 252 9.56 1.65 19.25
C ARG A 252 9.99 1.25 17.83
N LEU A 253 10.40 2.21 17.00
CA LEU A 253 10.78 1.99 15.61
C LEU A 253 11.75 0.80 15.40
N PRO A 254 12.83 0.59 16.19
CA PRO A 254 13.72 -0.56 16.02
C PRO A 254 13.01 -1.91 16.19
N ILE A 255 12.05 -1.98 17.14
CA ILE A 255 11.26 -3.19 17.38
C ILE A 255 10.32 -3.44 16.21
N VAL A 256 9.67 -2.39 15.70
CA VAL A 256 8.78 -2.47 14.55
C VAL A 256 9.53 -2.96 13.31
N ILE A 257 10.69 -2.37 13.00
CA ILE A 257 11.53 -2.78 11.87
C ILE A 257 11.88 -4.27 11.96
N LYS A 258 12.34 -4.72 13.13
CA LYS A 258 12.66 -6.14 13.34
C LYS A 258 11.42 -7.03 13.17
N THR A 259 10.31 -6.67 13.79
CA THR A 259 9.08 -7.48 13.72
C THR A 259 8.52 -7.51 12.30
N CYS A 260 8.59 -6.40 11.55
CA CYS A 260 8.22 -6.37 10.14
C CYS A 260 9.13 -7.30 9.32
N PHE A 261 10.44 -7.22 9.50
CA PHE A 261 11.38 -8.07 8.78
C PHE A 261 11.12 -9.56 9.00
N ASP A 262 10.77 -9.95 10.24
CA ASP A 262 10.54 -11.35 10.61
C ASP A 262 9.15 -11.88 10.14
N ASN A 263 8.16 -10.99 9.86
CA ASN A 263 6.76 -11.39 9.62
C ASN A 263 6.16 -10.86 8.29
N VAL A 264 6.92 -10.15 7.48
CA VAL A 264 6.48 -9.57 6.21
C VAL A 264 7.32 -10.16 5.07
N LYS A 265 6.67 -10.71 4.05
CA LYS A 265 7.37 -11.10 2.83
C LYS A 265 7.59 -9.86 1.98
N THR A 266 8.84 -9.52 1.70
CA THR A 266 9.20 -8.30 0.98
C THR A 266 10.47 -8.47 0.16
N ASN A 267 10.68 -7.62 -0.84
CA ASN A 267 11.95 -7.48 -1.54
C ASN A 267 12.85 -6.39 -0.92
N VAL A 268 12.38 -5.69 0.13
CA VAL A 268 13.19 -4.70 0.86
C VAL A 268 14.25 -5.43 1.68
N LYS A 269 15.50 -5.04 1.54
CA LYS A 269 16.59 -5.58 2.35
C LYS A 269 16.55 -4.96 3.76
N PHE A 270 17.06 -5.67 4.74
CA PHE A 270 17.05 -5.21 6.14
C PHE A 270 17.72 -3.84 6.35
N ASN A 271 18.84 -3.60 5.69
CA ASN A 271 19.53 -2.31 5.73
C ASN A 271 18.73 -1.16 5.09
N GLU A 272 18.04 -1.44 3.98
CA GLU A 272 17.12 -0.47 3.34
C GLU A 272 15.96 -0.15 4.27
N MET A 273 15.40 -1.16 4.95
CA MET A 273 14.32 -0.98 5.92
C MET A 273 14.75 -0.07 7.09
N ILE A 274 15.99 -0.21 7.56
CA ILE A 274 16.56 0.68 8.57
C ILE A 274 16.72 2.10 8.02
N SER A 275 17.18 2.27 6.79
CA SER A 275 17.33 3.58 6.15
C SER A 275 15.98 4.27 6.02
N TYR A 276 14.99 3.60 5.43
CA TYR A 276 13.63 4.13 5.29
C TYR A 276 12.99 4.45 6.65
N GLY A 277 13.26 3.62 7.67
CA GLY A 277 12.82 3.90 9.03
C GLY A 277 13.41 5.19 9.59
N LYS A 278 14.69 5.48 9.35
CA LYS A 278 15.33 6.75 9.75
C LYS A 278 14.72 7.92 8.97
N ASP A 279 14.52 7.75 7.65
CA ASP A 279 13.92 8.78 6.81
C ASP A 279 12.46 9.05 7.20
N ALA A 280 11.77 8.07 7.79
CA ALA A 280 10.41 8.20 8.28
C ALA A 280 10.31 8.89 9.66
N ILE A 281 11.42 9.10 10.38
CA ILE A 281 11.40 9.82 11.68
C ILE A 281 10.84 11.23 11.47
N GLY A 282 9.88 11.61 12.31
CA GLY A 282 9.18 12.88 12.25
C GLY A 282 7.88 12.86 11.43
N ILE A 283 7.58 11.77 10.72
CA ILE A 283 6.26 11.59 10.10
C ILE A 283 5.22 11.39 11.21
N ASN A 284 4.09 12.06 11.07
CA ASN A 284 2.91 11.92 11.91
C ASN A 284 1.62 11.87 11.06
N GLY A 285 0.45 11.83 11.67
CA GLY A 285 -0.83 11.73 10.98
C GLY A 285 -1.12 12.88 10.01
N GLU A 286 -0.49 14.05 10.17
CA GLU A 286 -0.67 15.22 9.29
C GLU A 286 0.09 15.07 7.97
N ASN A 287 1.16 14.28 7.96
CA ASN A 287 1.93 13.98 6.76
C ASN A 287 1.25 12.95 5.84
N LEU A 288 0.14 12.34 6.29
CA LEU A 288 -0.53 11.24 5.63
C LEU A 288 -1.72 11.71 4.81
N THR A 289 -1.68 11.44 3.51
CA THR A 289 -2.84 11.53 2.62
C THR A 289 -3.36 10.12 2.35
N LEU A 290 -4.63 9.86 2.71
CA LEU A 290 -5.25 8.57 2.47
C LEU A 290 -6.45 8.76 1.53
N VAL A 291 -6.38 8.12 0.37
CA VAL A 291 -7.44 8.14 -0.63
C VAL A 291 -7.83 6.72 -1.01
N THR A 292 -9.05 6.55 -1.49
CA THR A 292 -9.49 5.32 -2.17
C THR A 292 -9.43 5.56 -3.66
N LEU A 293 -9.02 4.57 -4.44
CA LEU A 293 -9.09 4.60 -5.90
C LEU A 293 -10.47 5.11 -6.35
N PRO A 294 -10.56 6.14 -7.19
CA PRO A 294 -11.85 6.66 -7.65
C PRO A 294 -12.54 5.67 -8.58
N GLY A 295 -13.86 5.56 -8.49
CA GLY A 295 -14.66 4.63 -9.30
C GLY A 295 -15.99 4.31 -8.64
N GLU A 296 -16.66 3.31 -9.19
CA GLU A 296 -18.00 2.90 -8.74
C GLU A 296 -18.18 1.38 -8.71
N GLY A 297 -19.09 0.92 -7.86
CA GLY A 297 -19.50 -0.48 -7.79
C GLY A 297 -20.54 -0.79 -8.86
N VAL A 298 -20.28 -1.81 -9.70
CA VAL A 298 -21.22 -2.26 -10.74
C VAL A 298 -21.40 -3.78 -10.70
N PHE A 299 -22.56 -4.25 -11.15
CA PHE A 299 -22.79 -5.68 -11.39
C PHE A 299 -22.54 -5.98 -12.87
N LYS A 300 -21.68 -6.98 -13.15
CA LYS A 300 -21.43 -7.48 -14.51
C LYS A 300 -21.61 -9.00 -14.56
N THR A 301 -22.11 -9.48 -15.68
CA THR A 301 -22.34 -10.92 -15.93
C THR A 301 -21.31 -11.43 -16.93
N PHE A 302 -20.56 -12.47 -16.55
CA PHE A 302 -19.62 -13.17 -17.42
C PHE A 302 -19.86 -14.68 -17.36
N LYS A 303 -20.04 -15.33 -18.52
CA LYS A 303 -20.35 -16.76 -18.63
C LYS A 303 -21.50 -17.19 -17.71
N GLY A 304 -22.58 -16.42 -17.67
CA GLY A 304 -23.78 -16.69 -16.87
C GLY A 304 -23.66 -16.41 -15.36
N LYS A 305 -22.50 -15.93 -14.87
CA LYS A 305 -22.30 -15.58 -13.46
C LYS A 305 -22.23 -14.09 -13.26
N THR A 306 -23.16 -13.54 -12.46
CA THR A 306 -23.20 -12.12 -12.11
C THR A 306 -22.46 -11.88 -10.80
N LEU A 307 -21.46 -10.99 -10.84
CA LEU A 307 -20.69 -10.56 -9.68
C LEU A 307 -20.67 -9.02 -9.57
N SER A 308 -20.45 -8.54 -8.36
CA SER A 308 -20.12 -7.13 -8.12
C SER A 308 -18.65 -6.90 -8.43
N TYR A 309 -18.36 -5.81 -9.15
CA TYR A 309 -17.02 -5.31 -9.46
C TYR A 309 -16.92 -3.85 -9.08
N PHE A 310 -15.71 -3.39 -8.85
CA PHE A 310 -15.40 -1.97 -8.74
C PHE A 310 -14.74 -1.52 -10.06
N VAL A 311 -15.39 -0.62 -10.79
CA VAL A 311 -14.85 -0.03 -12.02
C VAL A 311 -14.23 1.29 -11.67
N TYR A 312 -12.90 1.36 -11.78
CA TYR A 312 -12.17 2.58 -11.47
C TYR A 312 -12.26 3.61 -12.59
N ASP A 313 -12.09 4.88 -12.26
CA ASP A 313 -12.07 6.01 -13.17
C ASP A 313 -10.61 6.34 -13.54
N PRO A 314 -10.14 6.02 -14.76
CA PRO A 314 -8.74 6.25 -15.14
C PRO A 314 -8.34 7.73 -15.15
N LEU A 315 -9.28 8.63 -15.51
CA LEU A 315 -9.00 10.07 -15.59
C LEU A 315 -8.79 10.66 -14.21
N LYS A 316 -9.70 10.38 -13.27
CA LYS A 316 -9.56 10.83 -11.88
C LYS A 316 -8.36 10.16 -11.20
N THR A 317 -8.06 8.91 -11.53
CA THR A 317 -6.85 8.23 -11.03
C THR A 317 -5.60 8.94 -11.49
N LYS A 318 -5.52 9.27 -12.78
CA LYS A 318 -4.42 10.05 -13.34
C LYS A 318 -4.28 11.42 -12.66
N GLU A 319 -5.37 12.13 -12.42
CA GLU A 319 -5.35 13.42 -11.69
C GLU A 319 -4.79 13.30 -10.27
N ILE A 320 -5.13 12.21 -9.56
CA ILE A 320 -4.55 11.92 -8.23
C ILE A 320 -3.04 11.72 -8.34
N MET A 321 -2.57 10.95 -9.33
CA MET A 321 -1.14 10.71 -9.54
C MET A 321 -0.41 12.00 -9.93
N GLU A 322 -0.97 12.82 -10.83
CA GLU A 322 -0.44 14.14 -11.18
C GLU A 322 -0.27 15.03 -9.94
N LYS A 323 -1.27 15.04 -9.05
CA LYS A 323 -1.19 15.80 -7.79
C LYS A 323 -0.11 15.28 -6.84
N ILE A 324 0.04 13.95 -6.69
CA ILE A 324 1.05 13.33 -5.82
C ILE A 324 2.47 13.65 -6.33
N TYR A 325 2.66 13.64 -7.65
CA TYR A 325 3.97 13.82 -8.27
C TYR A 325 4.24 15.25 -8.75
N GLY A 326 3.33 16.19 -8.47
CA GLY A 326 3.54 17.62 -8.73
C GLY A 326 3.59 17.95 -10.23
N VAL A 327 2.81 17.26 -11.07
CA VAL A 327 2.72 17.59 -12.50
C VAL A 327 2.00 18.90 -12.68
N GLU A 328 2.67 19.87 -13.29
CA GLU A 328 2.10 21.19 -13.59
C GLU A 328 1.11 21.07 -14.76
N LYS A 329 -0.17 21.35 -14.50
CA LYS A 329 -1.14 21.48 -15.59
C LYS A 329 -0.83 22.77 -16.35
N LYS A 330 -0.49 22.66 -17.64
CA LYS A 330 -0.52 23.84 -18.50
C LYS A 330 -1.95 24.39 -18.49
N VAL A 331 -2.13 25.54 -17.87
CA VAL A 331 -3.39 26.30 -18.00
C VAL A 331 -3.50 26.71 -19.46
N PRO A 332 -4.59 26.36 -20.17
CA PRO A 332 -4.76 26.68 -21.57
C PRO A 332 -4.81 28.20 -21.82
#